data_fdb85aa48c651cf5b5ac4abae39166e2
#
_entry.id   fdb85aa48c651cf5b5ac4abae39166e2
#
_cell.length_a   1.000
_cell.length_b   1.000
_cell.length_c   1.000
_cell.angle_alpha   90.00
_cell.angle_beta   90.00
_cell.angle_gamma   90.00
#
_symmetry.space_group_name_H-M   'P 1'
#
loop_
_entity.id
_entity.type
_entity.pdbx_description
1 polymer ?
#
loop_
_entity_poly.entity_id
_entity_poly.type
_entity_poly.pdbx_seq_one_letter_code
_entity_poly.pdbx_strand_id
1 'polypeptide(L)'
;WSAIAGTLFIWDYTTNFRSYIAPFPNVRALQENARFFRENHVAGLFEQGAYQGRHADFAELKGWLLAKWLWNPELPAEPLLKTFFEGYYGAAAPQVRRYFDEVHGFYGVTTNAPLRIFDDVRNPAIPDAFYARAETLWRQAEEAVQASPAHLYNVRMGAVPVLAARLARLPAHEPKKVWVTSDPLRYDVPAEHRRLAKELLARFDEAKNMRLSEGQEAHARMVETWRFLAVPSVPPAEGAKTTATVEDTALSLGNRGTWGETVADPLAEDGSAMKLANTHYEWCTTLRFSQVAFDPGARYRIRMRVRVEKKPGQTGEAFWSGVYDAKNRRGCGGGCTRAVEAVGEGYHWYDVAEWVPETDHYFWIGPGRFDKKAHAESPALAALYIDKLEISRAE
;
A
#
# COMPACT_ATOMS: atom_id res chain seq x y z
N TRP A 1 -38.55 8.51 14.93
CA TRP A 1 -38.87 7.22 14.31
C TRP A 1 -39.49 6.25 15.32
N SER A 2 -38.95 6.15 16.54
CA SER A 2 -39.48 5.23 17.56
C SER A 2 -40.97 5.45 17.89
N ALA A 3 -41.48 6.67 17.68
CA ALA A 3 -42.88 7.00 17.92
C ALA A 3 -43.82 6.64 16.76
N ILE A 4 -43.32 6.34 15.58
CA ILE A 4 -44.11 6.14 14.36
C ILE A 4 -43.87 4.83 13.63
N ALA A 5 -42.72 4.19 13.86
CA ALA A 5 -42.38 2.90 13.26
C ALA A 5 -42.81 1.74 14.17
N GLY A 6 -43.42 0.72 13.62
CA GLY A 6 -43.83 -0.48 14.38
C GLY A 6 -42.60 -1.32 14.80
N THR A 7 -41.52 -1.29 14.05
CA THR A 7 -40.28 -2.00 14.35
C THR A 7 -39.12 -1.20 13.77
N LEU A 8 -38.06 -1.00 14.54
CA LEU A 8 -36.85 -0.31 14.13
C LEU A 8 -35.66 -1.27 14.08
N PHE A 9 -34.94 -1.23 12.97
CA PHE A 9 -33.62 -1.82 12.81
C PHE A 9 -32.62 -0.72 12.47
N ILE A 10 -31.48 -0.75 13.09
CA ILE A 10 -30.38 0.22 12.84
C ILE A 10 -29.23 -0.50 12.16
N TRP A 11 -28.70 0.14 11.14
CA TRP A 11 -27.43 -0.18 10.55
C TRP A 11 -26.45 0.92 10.93
N ASP A 12 -25.52 0.60 11.82
CA ASP A 12 -24.52 1.54 12.34
C ASP A 12 -23.11 1.14 11.88
N TYR A 13 -22.14 2.02 12.07
CA TYR A 13 -20.80 1.90 11.52
C TYR A 13 -19.74 2.11 12.61
N THR A 14 -18.79 1.19 12.71
CA THR A 14 -17.82 1.15 13.82
C THR A 14 -16.41 1.53 13.41
N THR A 15 -16.15 1.78 12.10
CA THR A 15 -14.81 1.99 11.55
C THR A 15 -14.78 3.08 10.48
N ASN A 16 -13.57 3.47 10.06
CA ASN A 16 -13.35 4.31 8.89
C ASN A 16 -13.19 3.43 7.66
N PHE A 17 -14.14 3.44 6.73
CA PHE A 17 -14.15 2.59 5.52
C PHE A 17 -13.16 3.05 4.45
N ARG A 18 -12.86 4.34 4.38
CA ARG A 18 -11.82 4.85 3.47
C ARG A 18 -10.43 4.38 3.89
N SER A 19 -10.19 4.25 5.20
CA SER A 19 -8.93 3.77 5.74
C SER A 19 -9.17 3.00 7.04
N TYR A 20 -9.28 1.68 6.95
CA TYR A 20 -9.47 0.80 8.12
C TYR A 20 -8.37 0.94 9.18
N ILE A 21 -7.18 1.37 8.74
CA ILE A 21 -6.02 1.60 9.60
C ILE A 21 -5.88 3.07 10.05
N ALA A 22 -6.85 3.96 9.76
CA ALA A 22 -6.82 5.28 10.34
C ALA A 22 -7.23 5.21 11.83
N PRO A 23 -6.51 5.91 12.75
CA PRO A 23 -6.97 6.04 14.12
C PRO A 23 -8.40 6.59 14.17
N PHE A 24 -9.31 5.81 14.71
CA PHE A 24 -10.75 6.10 14.74
C PHE A 24 -11.32 5.92 16.16
N PRO A 25 -11.07 6.89 17.08
CA PRO A 25 -11.36 6.76 18.50
C PRO A 25 -12.84 6.99 18.83
N ASN A 26 -13.71 6.07 18.44
CA ASN A 26 -15.17 6.14 18.62
C ASN A 26 -15.71 5.23 19.73
N VAL A 27 -14.86 4.57 20.53
CA VAL A 27 -15.30 3.55 21.50
C VAL A 27 -16.34 4.09 22.49
N ARG A 28 -16.20 5.34 22.95
CA ARG A 28 -17.18 5.96 23.87
C ARG A 28 -18.55 6.09 23.22
N ALA A 29 -18.61 6.47 21.95
CA ALA A 29 -19.87 6.62 21.22
C ALA A 29 -20.61 5.27 21.05
N LEU A 30 -19.89 4.16 20.93
CA LEU A 30 -20.49 2.83 20.75
C LEU A 30 -21.37 2.44 21.96
N GLN A 31 -20.94 2.72 23.20
CA GLN A 31 -21.76 2.46 24.38
C GLN A 31 -22.96 3.38 24.45
N GLU A 32 -22.77 4.68 24.18
CA GLU A 32 -23.82 5.67 24.20
C GLU A 32 -24.89 5.35 23.15
N ASN A 33 -24.48 4.96 21.96
CA ASN A 33 -25.39 4.50 20.89
C ASN A 33 -26.19 3.27 21.33
N ALA A 34 -25.57 2.26 21.93
CA ALA A 34 -26.26 1.06 22.41
C ALA A 34 -27.37 1.39 23.44
N ARG A 35 -27.08 2.32 24.38
CA ARG A 35 -28.06 2.83 25.33
C ARG A 35 -29.19 3.56 24.63
N PHE A 36 -28.86 4.50 23.75
CA PHE A 36 -29.82 5.28 22.99
C PHE A 36 -30.74 4.40 22.15
N PHE A 37 -30.21 3.39 21.47
CA PHE A 37 -31.01 2.46 20.65
C PHE A 37 -31.99 1.64 21.51
N ARG A 38 -31.53 1.16 22.67
CA ARG A 38 -32.42 0.47 23.62
C ARG A 38 -33.55 1.37 24.11
N GLU A 39 -33.23 2.61 24.51
CA GLU A 39 -34.19 3.60 24.99
C GLU A 39 -35.24 3.98 23.92
N ASN A 40 -34.85 3.87 22.65
CA ASN A 40 -35.71 4.13 21.51
C ASN A 40 -36.34 2.86 20.90
N HIS A 41 -36.41 1.77 21.64
CA HIS A 41 -37.08 0.53 21.28
C HIS A 41 -36.59 -0.08 19.94
N VAL A 42 -35.32 0.03 19.64
CA VAL A 42 -34.72 -0.62 18.49
C VAL A 42 -34.74 -2.13 18.67
N ALA A 43 -35.33 -2.85 17.72
CA ALA A 43 -35.49 -4.29 17.78
C ALA A 43 -34.29 -5.09 17.30
N GLY A 44 -33.44 -4.48 16.47
CA GLY A 44 -32.22 -5.13 15.95
C GLY A 44 -31.18 -4.13 15.48
N LEU A 45 -29.93 -4.52 15.63
CA LEU A 45 -28.75 -3.73 15.28
C LEU A 45 -27.83 -4.53 14.36
N PHE A 46 -27.30 -3.87 13.33
CA PHE A 46 -26.19 -4.34 12.52
C PHE A 46 -25.04 -3.34 12.62
N GLU A 47 -23.97 -3.75 13.30
CA GLU A 47 -22.77 -2.95 13.55
C GLU A 47 -21.70 -3.30 12.52
N GLN A 48 -21.65 -2.55 11.43
CA GLN A 48 -20.69 -2.80 10.36
C GLN A 48 -19.28 -2.35 10.75
N GLY A 49 -18.35 -3.31 10.83
CA GLY A 49 -16.92 -3.09 11.01
C GLY A 49 -16.12 -3.27 9.72
N ALA A 50 -14.81 -3.49 9.86
CA ALA A 50 -13.91 -3.81 8.76
C ALA A 50 -14.09 -5.29 8.34
N TYR A 51 -15.12 -5.57 7.54
CA TYR A 51 -15.56 -6.92 7.22
C TYR A 51 -14.70 -7.67 6.19
N GLN A 52 -13.80 -6.96 5.49
CA GLN A 52 -12.99 -7.53 4.41
C GLN A 52 -11.63 -8.06 4.88
N GLY A 53 -11.24 -7.80 6.10
CA GLY A 53 -9.94 -8.19 6.64
C GLY A 53 -9.85 -7.99 8.15
N ARG A 54 -8.66 -8.24 8.71
CA ARG A 54 -8.38 -8.12 10.14
C ARG A 54 -7.52 -6.89 10.44
N HIS A 55 -7.39 -6.57 11.72
CA HIS A 55 -6.48 -5.55 12.24
C HIS A 55 -6.76 -4.10 11.79
N ALA A 56 -8.03 -3.76 11.57
CA ALA A 56 -8.44 -2.36 11.55
C ALA A 56 -8.23 -1.72 12.94
N ASP A 57 -8.24 -0.38 12.99
CA ASP A 57 -8.01 0.34 14.24
C ASP A 57 -8.89 -0.15 15.39
N PHE A 58 -8.28 -0.83 16.37
CA PHE A 58 -8.94 -1.45 17.51
C PHE A 58 -10.16 -2.32 17.18
N ALA A 59 -10.20 -2.95 16.01
CA ALA A 59 -11.37 -3.73 15.56
C ALA A 59 -11.74 -4.83 16.54
N GLU A 60 -10.77 -5.54 17.09
CA GLU A 60 -10.97 -6.63 18.04
C GLU A 60 -11.53 -6.12 19.38
N LEU A 61 -11.03 -4.97 19.86
CA LEU A 61 -11.56 -4.31 21.05
C LEU A 61 -13.02 -3.86 20.83
N LYS A 62 -13.29 -3.19 19.71
CA LYS A 62 -14.63 -2.69 19.37
C LYS A 62 -15.63 -3.84 19.26
N GLY A 63 -15.27 -4.91 18.54
CA GLY A 63 -16.11 -6.10 18.44
C GLY A 63 -16.39 -6.76 19.79
N TRP A 64 -15.37 -6.87 20.65
CA TRP A 64 -15.54 -7.44 21.99
C TRP A 64 -16.40 -6.57 22.90
N LEU A 65 -16.22 -5.24 22.89
CA LEU A 65 -17.01 -4.30 23.67
C LEU A 65 -18.49 -4.28 23.19
N LEU A 66 -18.69 -4.23 21.88
CA LEU A 66 -20.05 -4.29 21.31
C LEU A 66 -20.78 -5.56 21.70
N ALA A 67 -20.13 -6.73 21.67
CA ALA A 67 -20.73 -7.97 22.13
C ALA A 67 -21.19 -7.90 23.59
N LYS A 68 -20.48 -7.15 24.45
CA LYS A 68 -20.87 -6.93 25.85
C LYS A 68 -21.99 -5.91 25.98
N TRP A 69 -21.89 -4.77 25.30
CA TRP A 69 -22.86 -3.67 25.41
C TRP A 69 -24.19 -3.94 24.70
N LEU A 70 -24.17 -4.71 23.62
CA LEU A 70 -25.42 -5.14 22.97
C LEU A 70 -26.18 -6.15 23.85
N TRP A 71 -25.47 -6.93 24.68
CA TRP A 71 -26.10 -7.78 25.69
C TRP A 71 -26.61 -6.97 26.90
N ASN A 72 -25.77 -6.07 27.40
CA ASN A 72 -26.11 -5.19 28.51
C ASN A 72 -25.37 -3.83 28.40
N PRO A 73 -26.03 -2.78 27.86
CA PRO A 73 -25.42 -1.48 27.62
C PRO A 73 -25.04 -0.72 28.92
N GLU A 74 -25.50 -1.18 30.09
CA GLU A 74 -25.14 -0.60 31.39
C GLU A 74 -23.80 -1.12 31.97
N LEU A 75 -23.18 -2.11 31.34
CA LEU A 75 -21.89 -2.57 31.81
C LEU A 75 -20.85 -1.44 31.75
N PRO A 76 -20.16 -1.17 32.87
CA PRO A 76 -19.21 -0.07 32.92
C PRO A 76 -18.01 -0.32 32.00
N ALA A 77 -17.63 0.70 31.21
CA ALA A 77 -16.57 0.59 30.22
C ALA A 77 -15.21 0.26 30.83
N GLU A 78 -14.87 0.86 31.97
CA GLU A 78 -13.52 0.74 32.56
C GLU A 78 -13.10 -0.68 32.93
N PRO A 79 -13.91 -1.48 33.65
CA PRO A 79 -13.58 -2.88 33.91
C PRO A 79 -13.47 -3.71 32.61
N LEU A 80 -14.31 -3.43 31.61
CA LEU A 80 -14.25 -4.12 30.33
C LEU A 80 -12.94 -3.78 29.59
N LEU A 81 -12.60 -2.51 29.47
CA LEU A 81 -11.35 -2.05 28.85
C LEU A 81 -10.15 -2.70 29.54
N LYS A 82 -10.10 -2.67 30.89
CA LYS A 82 -9.02 -3.31 31.66
C LYS A 82 -8.89 -4.79 31.30
N THR A 83 -10.00 -5.53 31.35
CA THR A 83 -10.02 -6.96 31.03
C THR A 83 -9.51 -7.25 29.63
N PHE A 84 -9.94 -6.46 28.64
CA PHE A 84 -9.49 -6.63 27.26
C PHE A 84 -7.99 -6.32 27.10
N PHE A 85 -7.54 -5.17 27.59
CA PHE A 85 -6.14 -4.78 27.45
C PHE A 85 -5.19 -5.77 28.11
N GLU A 86 -5.49 -6.21 29.32
CA GLU A 86 -4.68 -7.21 30.04
C GLU A 86 -4.67 -8.57 29.33
N GLY A 87 -5.83 -9.03 28.83
CA GLY A 87 -5.93 -10.33 28.17
C GLY A 87 -5.36 -10.33 26.75
N TYR A 88 -5.53 -9.23 26.01
CA TYR A 88 -5.16 -9.17 24.59
C TYR A 88 -3.71 -8.70 24.36
N TYR A 89 -3.21 -7.79 25.21
CA TYR A 89 -1.87 -7.22 25.10
C TYR A 89 -0.90 -7.67 26.20
N GLY A 90 -1.37 -8.38 27.24
CA GLY A 90 -0.53 -8.90 28.32
C GLY A 90 0.27 -7.81 29.02
N ALA A 91 1.58 -8.00 29.16
CA ALA A 91 2.49 -7.03 29.80
C ALA A 91 2.58 -5.67 29.08
N ALA A 92 2.14 -5.58 27.83
CA ALA A 92 2.08 -4.33 27.06
C ALA A 92 0.81 -3.50 27.35
N ALA A 93 -0.14 -4.03 28.11
CA ALA A 93 -1.42 -3.36 28.39
C ALA A 93 -1.29 -1.91 28.89
N PRO A 94 -0.36 -1.55 29.79
CA PRO A 94 -0.23 -0.18 30.27
C PRO A 94 0.11 0.82 29.16
N GLN A 95 1.04 0.47 28.25
CA GLN A 95 1.49 1.33 27.17
C GLN A 95 0.38 1.51 26.10
N VAL A 96 -0.27 0.40 25.72
CA VAL A 96 -1.35 0.43 24.74
C VAL A 96 -2.58 1.16 25.31
N ARG A 97 -2.89 0.96 26.60
CA ARG A 97 -3.96 1.68 27.27
C ARG A 97 -3.69 3.18 27.32
N ARG A 98 -2.47 3.60 27.60
CA ARG A 98 -2.08 5.02 27.56
C ARG A 98 -2.27 5.62 26.17
N TYR A 99 -1.83 4.93 25.12
CA TYR A 99 -2.10 5.35 23.75
C TYR A 99 -3.61 5.50 23.48
N PHE A 100 -4.40 4.49 23.87
CA PHE A 100 -5.85 4.50 23.73
C PHE A 100 -6.49 5.70 24.40
N ASP A 101 -6.14 5.98 25.65
CA ASP A 101 -6.71 7.11 26.41
C ASP A 101 -6.32 8.46 25.79
N GLU A 102 -5.06 8.61 25.38
CA GLU A 102 -4.58 9.83 24.75
C GLU A 102 -5.26 10.09 23.39
N VAL A 103 -5.40 9.09 22.53
CA VAL A 103 -6.03 9.26 21.20
C VAL A 103 -7.52 9.55 21.32
N HIS A 104 -8.23 8.94 22.27
CA HIS A 104 -9.64 9.22 22.55
C HIS A 104 -9.82 10.60 23.23
N GLY A 105 -8.80 11.09 23.90
CA GLY A 105 -8.81 12.43 24.51
C GLY A 105 -8.91 13.57 23.51
N PHE A 106 -8.45 13.39 22.27
CA PHE A 106 -8.61 14.40 21.20
C PHE A 106 -10.05 14.53 20.70
N TYR A 107 -10.89 13.53 20.91
CA TYR A 107 -12.31 13.50 20.57
C TYR A 107 -13.19 13.51 21.81
N GLY A 108 -13.05 14.53 22.57
CA GLY A 108 -13.85 14.77 23.76
C GLY A 108 -14.49 16.15 23.68
N VAL A 109 -14.63 16.75 24.85
CA VAL A 109 -15.28 18.05 25.07
C VAL A 109 -14.67 19.23 24.31
N THR A 110 -13.49 19.05 23.70
CA THR A 110 -12.66 20.16 23.15
C THR A 110 -12.60 20.25 21.62
N THR A 111 -13.10 19.28 20.88
CA THR A 111 -13.03 19.35 19.41
C THR A 111 -14.42 19.29 18.78
N ASN A 112 -14.74 20.34 18.00
CA ASN A 112 -15.93 20.34 17.13
C ASN A 112 -15.69 19.55 15.83
N ALA A 113 -14.60 18.77 15.72
CA ALA A 113 -14.31 17.99 14.53
C ALA A 113 -15.02 16.63 14.62
N PRO A 114 -16.02 16.36 13.76
CA PRO A 114 -16.70 15.07 13.74
C PRO A 114 -15.75 13.98 13.23
N LEU A 115 -15.84 12.77 13.81
CA LEU A 115 -15.31 11.58 13.19
C LEU A 115 -16.22 11.17 12.03
N ARG A 116 -15.65 10.97 10.85
CA ARG A 116 -16.38 10.55 9.65
C ARG A 116 -15.86 9.20 9.16
N ILE A 117 -16.76 8.35 8.75
CA ILE A 117 -16.46 6.98 8.29
C ILE A 117 -15.70 6.92 6.95
N PHE A 118 -15.43 8.05 6.31
CA PHE A 118 -14.63 8.19 5.08
C PHE A 118 -13.53 9.24 5.18
N ASP A 119 -13.04 9.54 6.38
CA ASP A 119 -11.94 10.48 6.58
C ASP A 119 -10.59 9.90 6.10
N ASP A 120 -9.66 10.79 5.77
CA ASP A 120 -8.28 10.43 5.44
C ASP A 120 -7.52 9.93 6.69
N VAL A 121 -6.50 9.12 6.48
CA VAL A 121 -5.61 8.63 7.55
C VAL A 121 -4.92 9.77 8.31
N ARG A 122 -4.80 10.94 7.69
CA ARG A 122 -4.27 12.19 8.27
C ARG A 122 -5.29 12.94 9.12
N ASN A 123 -6.01 12.28 9.95
CA ASN A 123 -7.01 12.89 10.82
C ASN A 123 -6.54 14.24 11.43
N PRO A 124 -7.16 15.38 11.09
CA PRO A 124 -6.67 16.71 11.49
C PRO A 124 -6.86 17.03 12.98
N ALA A 125 -7.74 16.32 13.67
CA ALA A 125 -7.97 16.54 15.09
C ALA A 125 -6.85 15.97 15.98
N ILE A 126 -6.00 15.11 15.44
CA ILE A 126 -4.88 14.50 16.17
C ILE A 126 -3.58 15.23 15.77
N PRO A 127 -2.89 15.93 16.69
CA PRO A 127 -1.68 16.69 16.38
C PRO A 127 -0.51 15.80 15.92
N ASP A 128 0.33 16.30 15.02
CA ASP A 128 1.50 15.56 14.49
C ASP A 128 2.46 15.13 15.60
N ALA A 129 2.68 16.00 16.62
CA ALA A 129 3.52 15.69 17.78
C ALA A 129 3.03 14.47 18.58
N PHE A 130 1.74 14.15 18.54
CA PHE A 130 1.20 12.95 19.19
C PHE A 130 1.74 11.68 18.55
N TYR A 131 1.80 11.62 17.24
CA TYR A 131 2.18 10.37 16.54
C TYR A 131 3.63 9.94 16.82
N ALA A 132 4.56 10.87 17.04
CA ALA A 132 5.91 10.52 17.44
C ALA A 132 5.95 9.89 18.84
N ARG A 133 5.16 10.43 19.78
CA ARG A 133 5.00 9.88 21.12
C ARG A 133 4.25 8.54 21.11
N ALA A 134 3.21 8.44 20.32
CA ALA A 134 2.45 7.22 20.13
C ALA A 134 3.33 6.06 19.61
N GLU A 135 4.19 6.33 18.63
CA GLU A 135 5.15 5.32 18.15
C GLU A 135 6.09 4.84 19.27
N THR A 136 6.54 5.76 20.14
CA THR A 136 7.36 5.39 21.29
C THR A 136 6.60 4.48 22.25
N LEU A 137 5.33 4.75 22.53
CA LEU A 137 4.49 3.89 23.37
C LEU A 137 4.34 2.49 22.77
N TRP A 138 4.11 2.38 21.48
CA TRP A 138 3.99 1.09 20.81
C TRP A 138 5.31 0.31 20.76
N ARG A 139 6.47 0.96 20.64
CA ARG A 139 7.77 0.28 20.77
C ARG A 139 7.99 -0.25 22.18
N GLN A 140 7.70 0.55 23.21
CA GLN A 140 7.76 0.09 24.59
C GLN A 140 6.81 -1.09 24.85
N ALA A 141 5.65 -1.08 24.20
CA ALA A 141 4.70 -2.19 24.23
C ALA A 141 5.29 -3.46 23.61
N GLU A 142 5.93 -3.37 22.44
CA GLU A 142 6.61 -4.51 21.81
C GLU A 142 7.74 -5.07 22.68
N GLU A 143 8.55 -4.20 23.26
CA GLU A 143 9.63 -4.60 24.19
C GLU A 143 9.10 -5.37 25.41
N ALA A 144 7.97 -4.92 25.97
CA ALA A 144 7.37 -5.56 27.14
C ALA A 144 6.86 -7.00 26.88
N VAL A 145 6.61 -7.37 25.63
CA VAL A 145 6.01 -8.67 25.27
C VAL A 145 6.86 -9.51 24.32
N GLN A 146 8.14 -9.19 24.14
CA GLN A 146 9.05 -9.92 23.22
C GLN A 146 9.07 -11.44 23.47
N ALA A 147 8.95 -11.87 24.71
CA ALA A 147 8.93 -13.28 25.09
C ALA A 147 7.57 -13.97 24.88
N SER A 148 6.54 -13.24 24.46
CA SER A 148 5.18 -13.78 24.27
C SER A 148 4.72 -13.59 22.81
N PRO A 149 4.88 -14.58 21.91
CA PRO A 149 4.59 -14.44 20.49
C PRO A 149 3.17 -13.95 20.19
N ALA A 150 2.16 -14.43 20.93
CA ALA A 150 0.77 -14.02 20.71
C ALA A 150 0.53 -12.54 21.06
N HIS A 151 1.03 -12.08 22.22
CA HIS A 151 0.90 -10.67 22.60
C HIS A 151 1.75 -9.77 21.70
N LEU A 152 2.95 -10.20 21.32
CA LEU A 152 3.82 -9.48 20.39
C LEU A 152 3.12 -9.27 19.05
N TYR A 153 2.49 -10.31 18.51
CA TYR A 153 1.70 -10.20 17.29
C TYR A 153 0.57 -9.16 17.44
N ASN A 154 -0.21 -9.22 18.52
CA ASN A 154 -1.30 -8.29 18.76
C ASN A 154 -0.81 -6.84 18.89
N VAL A 155 0.32 -6.62 19.59
CA VAL A 155 0.94 -5.29 19.71
C VAL A 155 1.43 -4.77 18.35
N ARG A 156 2.10 -5.61 17.57
CA ARG A 156 2.59 -5.26 16.23
C ARG A 156 1.46 -4.88 15.28
N MET A 157 0.36 -5.64 15.29
CA MET A 157 -0.82 -5.31 14.48
C MET A 157 -1.48 -4.02 14.95
N GLY A 158 -1.63 -3.83 16.27
CA GLY A 158 -2.23 -2.62 16.85
C GLY A 158 -1.44 -1.33 16.59
N ALA A 159 -0.12 -1.43 16.33
CA ALA A 159 0.71 -0.27 16.01
C ALA A 159 0.59 0.21 14.55
N VAL A 160 0.05 -0.60 13.63
CA VAL A 160 -0.07 -0.25 12.20
C VAL A 160 -0.78 1.09 11.97
N PRO A 161 -1.89 1.43 12.64
CA PRO A 161 -2.55 2.73 12.49
C PRO A 161 -1.63 3.92 12.78
N VAL A 162 -0.81 3.83 13.82
CA VAL A 162 0.13 4.90 14.19
C VAL A 162 1.24 5.06 13.15
N LEU A 163 1.84 3.95 12.70
CA LEU A 163 2.90 3.96 11.69
C LEU A 163 2.39 4.51 10.35
N ALA A 164 1.20 4.10 9.93
CA ALA A 164 0.57 4.58 8.69
C ALA A 164 0.25 6.07 8.76
N ALA A 165 -0.32 6.53 9.88
CA ALA A 165 -0.61 7.94 10.09
C ALA A 165 0.68 8.78 10.17
N ARG A 166 1.76 8.26 10.76
CA ARG A 166 3.08 8.90 10.75
C ARG A 166 3.63 9.05 9.35
N LEU A 167 3.66 7.95 8.59
CA LEU A 167 4.15 7.97 7.22
C LEU A 167 3.37 8.98 6.37
N ALA A 168 2.04 9.01 6.49
CA ALA A 168 1.18 9.93 5.74
C ALA A 168 1.42 11.41 6.08
N ARG A 169 2.00 11.73 7.24
CA ARG A 169 2.30 13.10 7.71
C ARG A 169 3.70 13.57 7.43
N LEU A 170 4.58 12.70 6.99
CA LEU A 170 5.93 13.13 6.64
C LEU A 170 5.89 14.14 5.48
N PRO A 171 6.77 15.16 5.51
CA PRO A 171 6.88 16.10 4.41
C PRO A 171 7.14 15.39 3.09
N ALA A 172 6.57 15.90 2.00
CA ALA A 172 6.77 15.36 0.65
C ALA A 172 6.37 13.88 0.47
N HIS A 173 5.48 13.36 1.32
CA HIS A 173 4.88 12.06 1.12
C HIS A 173 3.88 12.10 -0.06
N GLU A 174 4.39 12.28 -1.26
CA GLU A 174 3.63 12.05 -2.48
C GLU A 174 4.19 10.78 -3.12
N PRO A 175 3.37 9.71 -3.29
CA PRO A 175 3.83 8.43 -3.84
C PRO A 175 4.46 8.54 -5.23
N LYS A 176 4.31 9.68 -5.88
CA LYS A 176 4.78 9.95 -7.25
C LYS A 176 6.10 10.71 -7.31
N LYS A 177 6.67 11.14 -6.18
CA LYS A 177 7.93 11.87 -6.15
C LYS A 177 9.03 10.99 -5.60
N VAL A 178 9.90 10.55 -6.50
CA VAL A 178 11.17 9.92 -6.16
C VAL A 178 12.22 11.02 -6.15
N TRP A 179 12.97 11.13 -5.06
CA TRP A 179 14.15 11.96 -5.05
C TRP A 179 15.30 11.16 -5.68
N VAL A 180 15.79 11.64 -6.80
CA VAL A 180 16.91 11.07 -7.52
C VAL A 180 18.03 12.09 -7.44
N THR A 181 19.20 11.65 -7.04
CA THR A 181 20.39 12.49 -7.09
C THR A 181 20.93 12.50 -8.52
N SER A 182 21.38 13.66 -9.00
CA SER A 182 21.79 13.84 -10.38
C SER A 182 23.15 13.21 -10.72
N ASP A 183 23.98 12.91 -9.70
CA ASP A 183 25.32 12.38 -9.94
C ASP A 183 25.82 11.52 -8.75
N PRO A 184 25.85 10.20 -8.86
CA PRO A 184 25.06 9.37 -9.79
C PRO A 184 23.57 9.43 -9.50
N LEU A 185 22.74 9.34 -10.53
CA LEU A 185 21.30 9.24 -10.35
C LEU A 185 20.95 7.95 -9.59
N ARG A 186 20.20 8.09 -8.55
CA ARG A 186 19.68 6.96 -7.75
C ARG A 186 18.34 7.35 -7.12
N TYR A 187 17.50 6.35 -6.85
CA TYR A 187 16.30 6.57 -6.04
C TYR A 187 16.74 6.89 -4.61
N ASP A 188 16.41 8.08 -4.13
CA ASP A 188 16.64 8.46 -2.75
C ASP A 188 15.31 8.73 -2.05
N VAL A 189 14.81 7.71 -1.37
CA VAL A 189 13.68 7.85 -0.46
C VAL A 189 14.23 8.25 0.90
N PRO A 190 13.72 9.33 1.54
CA PRO A 190 14.20 9.74 2.84
C PRO A 190 14.20 8.59 3.84
N ALA A 191 15.22 8.53 4.69
CA ALA A 191 15.44 7.40 5.59
C ALA A 191 14.21 7.05 6.45
N GLU A 192 13.51 8.07 6.95
CA GLU A 192 12.33 7.88 7.79
C GLU A 192 11.12 7.32 7.00
N HIS A 193 10.88 7.78 5.76
CA HIS A 193 9.86 7.21 4.89
C HIS A 193 10.15 5.74 4.62
N ARG A 194 11.40 5.43 4.28
CA ARG A 194 11.84 4.04 4.00
C ARG A 194 11.68 3.15 5.23
N ARG A 195 12.08 3.64 6.41
CA ARG A 195 11.96 2.91 7.66
C ARG A 195 10.50 2.53 7.94
N LEU A 196 9.61 3.54 7.92
CA LEU A 196 8.19 3.33 8.18
C LEU A 196 7.53 2.43 7.13
N ALA A 197 7.85 2.63 5.86
CA ALA A 197 7.30 1.81 4.77
C ALA A 197 7.73 0.34 4.88
N LYS A 198 9.02 0.06 5.16
CA LYS A 198 9.52 -1.30 5.40
C LYS A 198 8.84 -1.96 6.58
N GLU A 199 8.67 -1.24 7.67
CA GLU A 199 8.01 -1.75 8.87
C GLU A 199 6.52 -2.05 8.61
N LEU A 200 5.82 -1.17 7.91
CA LEU A 200 4.42 -1.37 7.51
C LEU A 200 4.25 -2.59 6.60
N LEU A 201 5.12 -2.76 5.61
CA LEU A 201 5.10 -3.94 4.73
C LEU A 201 5.35 -5.23 5.51
N ALA A 202 6.36 -5.27 6.38
CA ALA A 202 6.64 -6.44 7.19
C ALA A 202 5.44 -6.84 8.06
N ARG A 203 4.74 -5.87 8.65
CA ARG A 203 3.52 -6.12 9.43
C ARG A 203 2.34 -6.54 8.55
N PHE A 204 2.20 -5.95 7.37
CA PHE A 204 1.18 -6.33 6.40
C PHE A 204 1.34 -7.79 5.95
N ASP A 205 2.57 -8.21 5.65
CA ASP A 205 2.89 -9.58 5.26
C ASP A 205 2.68 -10.57 6.41
N GLU A 206 3.06 -10.18 7.64
CA GLU A 206 2.82 -10.98 8.85
C GLU A 206 1.31 -11.19 9.10
N ALA A 207 0.51 -10.17 8.84
CA ALA A 207 -0.95 -10.22 9.05
C ALA A 207 -1.70 -11.10 8.04
N LYS A 208 -1.13 -11.38 6.87
CA LYS A 208 -1.65 -12.19 5.74
C LYS A 208 -2.99 -11.74 5.15
N ASN A 209 -3.92 -11.27 5.95
CA ASN A 209 -5.28 -10.88 5.54
C ASN A 209 -5.68 -9.48 6.03
N MET A 210 -4.72 -8.61 6.25
CA MET A 210 -4.99 -7.21 6.56
C MET A 210 -5.60 -6.49 5.37
N ARG A 211 -6.66 -5.74 5.61
CA ARG A 211 -7.27 -4.87 4.62
C ARG A 211 -7.11 -3.42 5.06
N LEU A 212 -6.62 -2.55 4.16
CA LEU A 212 -6.30 -1.16 4.50
C LEU A 212 -7.44 -0.19 4.22
N SER A 213 -8.37 -0.57 3.33
CA SER A 213 -9.51 0.23 2.90
C SER A 213 -10.60 -0.68 2.35
N GLU A 214 -11.87 -0.26 2.46
CA GLU A 214 -12.99 -0.93 1.79
C GLU A 214 -12.81 -0.92 0.27
N GLY A 215 -12.40 0.21 -0.31
CA GLY A 215 -12.13 0.34 -1.73
C GLY A 215 -10.92 -0.47 -2.18
N GLN A 216 -11.11 -1.37 -3.17
CA GLN A 216 -10.04 -2.19 -3.74
C GLN A 216 -8.87 -1.35 -4.23
N GLU A 217 -9.15 -0.28 -4.97
CA GLU A 217 -8.14 0.62 -5.52
C GLU A 217 -7.39 1.40 -4.44
N ALA A 218 -8.10 1.84 -3.41
CA ALA A 218 -7.48 2.56 -2.30
C ALA A 218 -6.54 1.63 -1.53
N HIS A 219 -6.96 0.40 -1.28
CA HIS A 219 -6.11 -0.63 -0.67
C HIS A 219 -4.85 -0.88 -1.50
N ALA A 220 -5.00 -1.16 -2.80
CA ALA A 220 -3.87 -1.43 -3.70
C ALA A 220 -2.89 -0.24 -3.75
N ARG A 221 -3.39 1.00 -3.91
CA ARG A 221 -2.55 2.21 -3.90
C ARG A 221 -1.77 2.39 -2.60
N MET A 222 -2.34 2.07 -1.44
CA MET A 222 -1.62 2.17 -0.17
C MET A 222 -0.48 1.17 -0.11
N VAL A 223 -0.71 -0.09 -0.50
CA VAL A 223 0.33 -1.13 -0.55
C VAL A 223 1.43 -0.76 -1.56
N GLU A 224 1.07 -0.33 -2.77
CA GLU A 224 2.02 0.15 -3.77
C GLU A 224 2.86 1.33 -3.27
N THR A 225 2.24 2.28 -2.57
CA THR A 225 2.95 3.41 -1.95
C THR A 225 4.00 2.91 -0.96
N TRP A 226 3.65 1.97 -0.09
CA TRP A 226 4.58 1.42 0.88
C TRP A 226 5.72 0.66 0.19
N ARG A 227 5.41 -0.18 -0.81
CA ARG A 227 6.42 -0.89 -1.62
C ARG A 227 7.39 0.08 -2.27
N PHE A 228 6.86 1.10 -2.93
CA PHE A 228 7.63 2.14 -3.57
C PHE A 228 8.59 2.87 -2.60
N LEU A 229 8.11 3.26 -1.41
CA LEU A 229 8.92 3.93 -0.41
C LEU A 229 9.93 3.00 0.28
N ALA A 230 9.69 1.68 0.28
CA ALA A 230 10.56 0.69 0.90
C ALA A 230 11.73 0.26 0.01
N VAL A 231 11.72 0.61 -1.28
CA VAL A 231 12.75 0.21 -2.25
C VAL A 231 14.16 0.55 -1.71
N PRO A 232 15.10 -0.41 -1.70
CA PRO A 232 16.47 -0.10 -1.34
C PRO A 232 17.07 0.86 -2.37
N SER A 233 17.77 1.91 -1.93
CA SER A 233 18.63 2.65 -2.82
C SER A 233 19.86 1.78 -3.08
N VAL A 234 19.91 1.16 -4.24
CA VAL A 234 21.08 0.42 -4.67
C VAL A 234 22.07 1.43 -5.25
N PRO A 235 23.26 1.61 -4.66
CA PRO A 235 24.27 2.44 -5.29
C PRO A 235 24.66 1.79 -6.62
N PRO A 236 24.88 2.58 -7.69
CA PRO A 236 25.42 2.04 -8.93
C PRO A 236 26.76 1.34 -8.64
N ALA A 237 27.03 0.26 -9.37
CA ALA A 237 28.32 -0.42 -9.29
C ALA A 237 29.45 0.58 -9.58
N GLU A 238 30.54 0.50 -8.82
CA GLU A 238 31.68 1.39 -8.97
C GLU A 238 32.20 1.34 -10.42
N GLY A 239 32.28 2.50 -11.11
CA GLY A 239 32.64 2.60 -12.52
C GLY A 239 31.50 2.44 -13.52
N ALA A 240 30.25 2.19 -13.11
CA ALA A 240 29.13 2.13 -14.02
C ALA A 240 28.63 3.55 -14.37
N LYS A 241 28.35 3.76 -15.66
CA LYS A 241 27.69 5.00 -16.16
C LYS A 241 26.18 5.00 -15.85
N THR A 242 25.72 4.13 -14.95
CA THR A 242 24.31 3.99 -14.58
C THR A 242 23.90 5.18 -13.74
N THR A 243 22.83 5.80 -14.14
CA THR A 243 22.31 7.01 -13.51
C THR A 243 21.24 6.69 -12.47
N ALA A 244 20.41 5.66 -12.72
CA ALA A 244 19.42 5.18 -11.77
C ALA A 244 19.06 3.72 -12.06
N THR A 245 18.81 2.93 -11.00
CA THR A 245 18.17 1.61 -11.08
C THR A 245 16.77 1.72 -10.52
N VAL A 246 15.79 1.18 -11.23
CA VAL A 246 14.37 1.18 -10.89
C VAL A 246 13.93 -0.26 -10.76
N GLU A 247 13.66 -0.68 -9.53
CA GLU A 247 13.17 -2.03 -9.23
C GLU A 247 11.72 -2.22 -9.71
N ASP A 248 11.32 -3.47 -9.95
CA ASP A 248 9.98 -3.86 -10.37
C ASP A 248 8.88 -3.28 -9.46
N THR A 249 9.13 -3.21 -8.16
CA THR A 249 8.20 -2.69 -7.15
C THR A 249 7.93 -1.17 -7.28
N ALA A 250 8.78 -0.44 -8.01
CA ALA A 250 8.59 0.98 -8.31
C ALA A 250 7.79 1.23 -9.60
N LEU A 251 7.48 0.17 -10.34
CA LEU A 251 6.69 0.25 -11.56
C LEU A 251 5.19 0.20 -11.25
N SER A 252 4.38 0.85 -12.07
CA SER A 252 2.93 0.87 -11.90
C SER A 252 2.26 -0.11 -12.88
N LEU A 253 1.49 -1.06 -12.36
CA LEU A 253 0.66 -1.96 -13.16
C LEU A 253 -0.54 -1.23 -13.76
N GLY A 254 -0.82 -1.50 -15.01
CA GLY A 254 -1.98 -0.99 -15.74
C GLY A 254 -3.29 -1.60 -15.25
N ASN A 255 -4.40 -0.99 -15.72
CA ASN A 255 -5.77 -1.40 -15.37
C ASN A 255 -5.97 -1.64 -13.88
N ARG A 256 -5.55 -0.66 -13.05
CA ARG A 256 -5.71 -0.72 -11.58
C ARG A 256 -5.05 -1.93 -10.93
N GLY A 257 -3.92 -2.37 -11.49
CA GLY A 257 -3.17 -3.50 -10.97
C GLY A 257 -3.64 -4.88 -11.43
N THR A 258 -4.59 -4.97 -12.37
CA THR A 258 -5.11 -6.28 -12.81
C THR A 258 -4.35 -6.90 -13.98
N TRP A 259 -3.44 -6.16 -14.62
CA TRP A 259 -2.66 -6.66 -15.77
C TRP A 259 -1.32 -7.29 -15.38
N GLY A 260 -1.17 -7.65 -14.13
CA GLY A 260 -0.01 -8.34 -13.61
C GLY A 260 -0.03 -8.46 -12.10
N GLU A 261 1.05 -8.94 -11.55
CA GLU A 261 1.27 -9.10 -10.11
C GLU A 261 2.77 -9.08 -9.81
N THR A 262 3.17 -8.65 -8.62
CA THR A 262 4.53 -8.84 -8.13
C THR A 262 4.64 -10.24 -7.54
N VAL A 263 5.63 -11.01 -7.99
CA VAL A 263 5.86 -12.40 -7.56
C VAL A 263 7.27 -12.60 -7.02
N ALA A 264 7.43 -13.58 -6.14
CA ALA A 264 8.76 -14.07 -5.82
C ALA A 264 9.34 -14.80 -7.05
N ASP A 265 10.52 -14.39 -7.50
CA ASP A 265 11.24 -15.02 -8.62
C ASP A 265 12.72 -15.19 -8.26
N PRO A 266 13.17 -16.43 -7.96
CA PRO A 266 14.54 -16.68 -7.57
C PRO A 266 15.57 -16.41 -8.67
N LEU A 267 15.14 -16.18 -9.92
CA LEU A 267 15.99 -15.79 -11.04
C LEU A 267 16.16 -14.27 -11.16
N ALA A 268 15.32 -13.49 -10.48
CA ALA A 268 15.49 -12.05 -10.36
C ALA A 268 16.63 -11.72 -9.40
N GLU A 269 17.24 -10.54 -9.56
CA GLU A 269 18.45 -10.17 -8.81
C GLU A 269 18.19 -9.97 -7.32
N ASP A 270 17.02 -9.42 -6.98
CA ASP A 270 16.57 -9.20 -5.59
C ASP A 270 15.58 -10.26 -5.10
N GLY A 271 15.27 -11.29 -5.94
CA GLY A 271 14.31 -12.35 -5.64
C GLY A 271 12.85 -11.97 -5.90
N SER A 272 12.59 -10.80 -6.53
CA SER A 272 11.26 -10.29 -6.87
C SER A 272 11.17 -9.90 -8.33
N ALA A 273 10.01 -10.08 -8.95
CA ALA A 273 9.75 -9.60 -10.30
C ALA A 273 8.27 -9.26 -10.51
N MET A 274 8.01 -8.32 -11.41
CA MET A 274 6.67 -8.02 -11.88
C MET A 274 6.31 -8.96 -13.04
N LYS A 275 5.38 -9.88 -12.79
CA LYS A 275 4.82 -10.79 -13.80
C LYS A 275 3.63 -10.13 -14.49
N LEU A 276 3.69 -9.98 -15.81
CA LEU A 276 2.62 -9.41 -16.61
C LEU A 276 1.67 -10.48 -17.14
N ALA A 277 0.36 -10.18 -17.09
CA ALA A 277 -0.67 -11.04 -17.65
C ALA A 277 -0.55 -11.10 -19.19
N ASN A 278 -0.62 -12.30 -19.76
CA ASN A 278 -0.55 -12.55 -21.21
C ASN A 278 -1.88 -12.32 -21.94
N THR A 279 -2.90 -11.84 -21.24
CA THR A 279 -4.24 -11.52 -21.77
C THR A 279 -4.36 -10.11 -22.34
N HIS A 280 -3.32 -9.28 -22.14
CA HIS A 280 -3.26 -7.90 -22.62
C HIS A 280 -1.86 -7.58 -23.13
N TYR A 281 -1.74 -6.66 -24.11
CA TYR A 281 -0.45 -6.34 -24.75
C TYR A 281 -0.13 -4.84 -24.82
N GLU A 282 -0.92 -3.97 -24.19
CA GLU A 282 -0.71 -2.52 -24.22
C GLU A 282 -0.54 -1.96 -22.82
N TRP A 283 0.54 -1.19 -22.60
CA TRP A 283 0.80 -0.47 -21.34
C TRP A 283 0.54 -1.28 -20.07
N CYS A 284 0.96 -2.53 -20.05
CA CYS A 284 0.72 -3.41 -18.91
C CYS A 284 1.43 -2.93 -17.64
N THR A 285 2.60 -2.34 -17.80
CA THR A 285 3.25 -1.59 -16.72
C THR A 285 3.93 -0.32 -17.24
N THR A 286 4.06 0.68 -16.36
CA THR A 286 4.60 2.01 -16.67
C THR A 286 5.49 2.56 -15.57
N LEU A 287 6.43 3.44 -15.96
CA LEU A 287 7.14 4.35 -15.08
C LEU A 287 6.97 5.78 -15.57
N ARG A 288 6.35 6.64 -14.77
CA ARG A 288 6.20 8.06 -15.11
C ARG A 288 7.48 8.82 -14.79
N PHE A 289 8.05 9.52 -15.77
CA PHE A 289 9.30 10.25 -15.58
C PHE A 289 9.15 11.55 -14.77
N SER A 290 7.91 12.00 -14.53
CA SER A 290 7.66 13.02 -13.50
C SER A 290 8.06 12.58 -12.08
N GLN A 291 8.31 11.28 -11.89
CA GLN A 291 8.77 10.70 -10.62
C GLN A 291 10.31 10.64 -10.51
N VAL A 292 11.02 10.97 -11.59
CA VAL A 292 12.48 10.88 -11.68
C VAL A 292 13.04 12.27 -11.96
N ALA A 293 14.01 12.72 -11.17
CA ALA A 293 14.69 13.98 -11.41
C ALA A 293 15.77 13.77 -12.46
N PHE A 294 15.67 14.49 -13.58
CA PHE A 294 16.64 14.50 -14.67
C PHE A 294 17.30 15.87 -14.79
N ASP A 295 18.53 15.90 -15.26
CA ASP A 295 19.18 17.16 -15.61
C ASP A 295 18.49 17.76 -16.85
N PRO A 296 18.06 19.04 -16.79
CA PRO A 296 17.34 19.67 -17.89
C PRO A 296 18.13 19.60 -19.21
N GLY A 297 17.48 19.11 -20.27
CA GLY A 297 18.06 19.03 -21.61
C GLY A 297 19.10 17.92 -21.81
N ALA A 298 19.46 17.16 -20.77
CA ALA A 298 20.38 16.04 -20.91
C ALA A 298 19.71 14.84 -21.58
N ARG A 299 20.49 14.10 -22.38
CA ARG A 299 20.04 12.87 -23.02
C ARG A 299 20.28 11.67 -22.12
N TYR A 300 19.31 10.76 -22.07
CA TYR A 300 19.36 9.54 -21.28
C TYR A 300 19.05 8.32 -22.12
N ARG A 301 19.61 7.18 -21.70
CA ARG A 301 19.30 5.84 -22.22
C ARG A 301 18.53 5.08 -21.15
N ILE A 302 17.48 4.35 -21.56
CA ILE A 302 16.76 3.41 -20.70
C ILE A 302 16.91 2.00 -21.26
N ARG A 303 17.21 1.05 -20.38
CA ARG A 303 17.18 -0.38 -20.68
C ARG A 303 16.41 -1.12 -19.59
N MET A 304 15.89 -2.29 -19.95
CA MET A 304 15.09 -3.11 -19.07
C MET A 304 15.65 -4.52 -18.98
N ARG A 305 15.54 -5.14 -17.79
CA ARG A 305 15.91 -6.53 -17.54
C ARG A 305 14.65 -7.36 -17.46
N VAL A 306 14.43 -8.23 -18.46
CA VAL A 306 13.20 -9.01 -18.58
C VAL A 306 13.50 -10.49 -18.85
N ARG A 307 12.57 -11.35 -18.39
CA ARG A 307 12.52 -12.79 -18.65
C ARG A 307 11.21 -13.15 -19.32
N VAL A 308 11.30 -14.04 -20.30
CA VAL A 308 10.15 -14.49 -21.11
C VAL A 308 9.94 -15.98 -20.92
N GLU A 309 8.74 -16.39 -20.54
CA GLU A 309 8.30 -17.77 -20.60
C GLU A 309 7.51 -17.99 -21.89
N LYS A 310 8.08 -18.80 -22.78
CA LYS A 310 7.54 -19.11 -24.12
C LYS A 310 6.59 -20.29 -24.06
N LYS A 311 5.54 -20.27 -24.88
CA LYS A 311 4.77 -21.46 -25.16
C LYS A 311 5.54 -22.34 -26.17
N PRO A 312 5.69 -23.65 -25.96
CA PRO A 312 6.49 -24.52 -26.82
C PRO A 312 6.03 -24.50 -28.28
N GLY A 313 6.99 -24.39 -29.22
CA GLY A 313 6.72 -24.46 -30.66
C GLY A 313 5.96 -23.26 -31.25
N GLN A 314 5.73 -22.20 -30.48
CA GLN A 314 5.01 -21.01 -30.95
C GLN A 314 5.98 -19.93 -31.44
N THR A 315 5.52 -19.16 -32.39
CA THR A 315 6.20 -17.99 -32.95
C THR A 315 5.38 -16.72 -32.69
N GLY A 316 6.01 -15.54 -32.76
CA GLY A 316 5.33 -14.27 -32.58
C GLY A 316 6.08 -13.29 -31.71
N GLU A 317 5.43 -12.19 -31.33
CA GLU A 317 6.06 -11.19 -30.47
C GLU A 317 6.10 -11.67 -29.01
N ALA A 318 7.28 -11.55 -28.38
CA ALA A 318 7.48 -11.82 -26.95
C ALA A 318 7.02 -10.61 -26.12
N PHE A 319 7.51 -9.43 -26.48
CA PHE A 319 7.14 -8.17 -25.82
C PHE A 319 7.41 -6.99 -26.73
N TRP A 320 6.82 -5.88 -26.36
CA TRP A 320 7.12 -4.56 -26.93
C TRP A 320 7.08 -3.49 -25.84
N SER A 321 7.91 -2.46 -26.02
CA SER A 321 8.08 -1.40 -25.03
C SER A 321 8.53 -0.11 -25.69
N GLY A 322 8.47 0.98 -24.96
CA GLY A 322 8.95 2.27 -25.44
C GLY A 322 8.85 3.37 -24.40
N VAL A 323 9.24 4.55 -24.82
CA VAL A 323 8.98 5.81 -24.13
C VAL A 323 7.87 6.53 -24.89
N TYR A 324 6.87 7.02 -24.16
CA TYR A 324 5.70 7.70 -24.75
C TYR A 324 5.55 9.11 -24.18
N ASP A 325 5.30 10.05 -25.06
CA ASP A 325 4.98 11.43 -24.78
C ASP A 325 3.46 11.57 -24.71
N ALA A 326 2.92 11.67 -23.50
CA ALA A 326 1.48 11.73 -23.27
C ALA A 326 0.86 13.04 -23.76
N LYS A 327 1.61 14.14 -23.74
CA LYS A 327 1.18 15.46 -24.20
C LYS A 327 0.95 15.48 -25.71
N ASN A 328 1.91 14.96 -26.48
CA ASN A 328 1.88 14.95 -27.94
C ASN A 328 1.33 13.63 -28.51
N ARG A 329 0.99 12.66 -27.67
CA ARG A 329 0.41 11.34 -28.03
C ARG A 329 1.25 10.56 -29.04
N ARG A 330 2.56 10.47 -28.81
CA ARG A 330 3.50 9.79 -29.71
C ARG A 330 4.61 9.06 -28.95
N GLY A 331 5.21 8.05 -29.59
CA GLY A 331 6.45 7.48 -29.12
C GLY A 331 7.61 8.48 -29.23
N CYS A 332 8.56 8.43 -28.32
CA CYS A 332 9.76 9.25 -28.33
C CYS A 332 11.00 8.43 -27.97
N GLY A 333 12.14 8.76 -28.61
CA GLY A 333 13.43 8.15 -28.30
C GLY A 333 13.67 6.71 -28.75
N GLY A 334 12.69 6.10 -29.42
CA GLY A 334 12.77 4.72 -29.90
C GLY A 334 11.80 3.77 -29.19
N GLY A 335 12.00 2.47 -29.37
CA GLY A 335 11.23 1.41 -28.77
C GLY A 335 11.92 0.06 -28.94
N CYS A 336 11.51 -0.91 -28.16
CA CYS A 336 12.04 -2.28 -28.20
C CYS A 336 10.93 -3.29 -28.43
N THR A 337 11.00 -4.02 -29.55
CA THR A 337 10.13 -5.16 -29.83
C THR A 337 11.02 -6.40 -30.01
N ARG A 338 10.63 -7.53 -29.43
CA ARG A 338 11.34 -8.80 -29.60
C ARG A 338 10.37 -9.91 -29.93
N ALA A 339 10.81 -10.76 -30.84
CA ALA A 339 10.13 -12.03 -31.15
C ALA A 339 10.54 -13.11 -30.16
N VAL A 340 9.67 -14.10 -29.93
CA VAL A 340 9.96 -15.22 -28.99
C VAL A 340 11.18 -16.01 -29.39
N GLU A 341 11.51 -16.07 -30.67
CA GLU A 341 12.68 -16.75 -31.22
C GLU A 341 13.99 -16.01 -30.90
N ALA A 342 13.90 -14.70 -30.69
CA ALA A 342 15.05 -13.82 -30.45
C ALA A 342 15.37 -13.60 -28.96
N VAL A 343 14.55 -14.15 -28.04
CA VAL A 343 14.78 -14.04 -26.60
C VAL A 343 15.38 -15.33 -26.06
N GLY A 344 16.45 -15.22 -25.26
CA GLY A 344 17.08 -16.34 -24.56
C GLY A 344 16.28 -16.84 -23.35
N GLU A 345 16.81 -17.87 -22.68
CA GLU A 345 16.30 -18.29 -21.37
C GLU A 345 16.81 -17.37 -20.26
N GLY A 346 16.05 -17.21 -19.20
CA GLY A 346 16.39 -16.34 -18.07
C GLY A 346 16.21 -14.86 -18.34
N TYR A 347 16.83 -14.02 -17.48
CA TYR A 347 16.76 -12.58 -17.59
C TYR A 347 17.84 -12.01 -18.51
N HIS A 348 17.42 -11.13 -19.42
CA HIS A 348 18.30 -10.42 -20.33
C HIS A 348 18.03 -8.91 -20.32
N TRP A 349 19.07 -8.13 -20.57
CA TRP A 349 18.97 -6.69 -20.74
C TRP A 349 18.60 -6.33 -22.18
N TYR A 350 17.68 -5.38 -22.34
CA TYR A 350 17.25 -4.85 -23.63
C TYR A 350 17.23 -3.33 -23.59
N ASP A 351 17.91 -2.69 -24.55
CA ASP A 351 17.81 -1.25 -24.76
C ASP A 351 16.42 -0.90 -25.27
N VAL A 352 15.82 0.15 -24.69
CA VAL A 352 14.46 0.60 -25.03
C VAL A 352 14.50 1.88 -25.82
N ALA A 353 15.16 2.94 -25.31
CA ALA A 353 15.16 4.25 -25.91
C ALA A 353 16.36 5.09 -25.49
N GLU A 354 16.72 6.05 -26.34
CA GLU A 354 17.53 7.21 -25.98
C GLU A 354 16.72 8.47 -26.26
N TRP A 355 16.56 9.29 -25.21
CA TRP A 355 15.67 10.46 -25.31
C TRP A 355 16.11 11.58 -24.35
N VAL A 356 15.52 12.78 -24.53
CA VAL A 356 15.57 13.86 -23.55
C VAL A 356 14.26 13.81 -22.73
N PRO A 357 14.31 13.56 -21.41
CA PRO A 357 13.14 13.45 -20.57
C PRO A 357 12.33 14.75 -20.47
N GLU A 358 11.01 14.62 -20.49
CA GLU A 358 10.06 15.67 -20.15
C GLU A 358 9.03 15.14 -19.14
N THR A 359 8.34 16.03 -18.45
CA THR A 359 7.41 15.69 -17.36
C THR A 359 6.27 14.75 -17.79
N ASP A 360 5.79 14.89 -19.02
CA ASP A 360 4.68 14.10 -19.58
C ASP A 360 5.14 12.78 -20.22
N HIS A 361 6.44 12.50 -20.22
CA HIS A 361 6.97 11.26 -20.74
C HIS A 361 6.84 10.12 -19.71
N TYR A 362 6.66 8.89 -20.22
CA TYR A 362 6.69 7.68 -19.40
C TYR A 362 7.24 6.48 -20.18
N PHE A 363 7.92 5.60 -19.46
CA PHE A 363 8.26 4.26 -19.94
C PHE A 363 7.02 3.36 -19.87
N TRP A 364 6.90 2.44 -20.79
CA TRP A 364 5.88 1.39 -20.78
C TRP A 364 6.39 0.12 -21.43
N ILE A 365 5.81 -1.02 -21.01
CA ILE A 365 6.02 -2.34 -21.61
C ILE A 365 4.72 -3.13 -21.54
N GLY A 366 4.53 -4.01 -22.54
CA GLY A 366 3.47 -5.02 -22.57
C GLY A 366 3.97 -6.31 -23.22
N PRO A 367 3.29 -7.44 -22.95
CA PRO A 367 3.45 -8.65 -23.72
C PRO A 367 3.27 -8.42 -25.20
N GLY A 368 3.81 -9.30 -26.02
CA GLY A 368 3.75 -9.21 -27.47
C GLY A 368 2.32 -9.15 -28.01
N ARG A 369 2.13 -8.38 -29.07
CA ARG A 369 0.83 -8.16 -29.71
C ARG A 369 0.28 -9.46 -30.28
N PHE A 370 -1.01 -9.65 -30.18
CA PHE A 370 -1.74 -10.77 -30.76
C PHE A 370 -3.18 -10.34 -31.15
N ASP A 371 -3.82 -11.14 -31.98
CA ASP A 371 -5.22 -10.89 -32.36
C ASP A 371 -6.17 -11.29 -31.22
N LYS A 372 -6.68 -10.30 -30.48
CA LYS A 372 -7.63 -10.51 -29.38
C LYS A 372 -9.00 -11.02 -29.82
N LYS A 373 -9.33 -10.95 -31.13
CA LYS A 373 -10.56 -11.57 -31.65
C LYS A 373 -10.42 -13.07 -31.83
N ALA A 374 -9.19 -13.50 -32.17
CA ALA A 374 -8.87 -14.91 -32.39
C ALA A 374 -8.45 -15.63 -31.09
N HIS A 375 -7.87 -14.90 -30.12
CA HIS A 375 -7.24 -15.49 -28.93
C HIS A 375 -7.62 -14.71 -27.65
N ALA A 376 -7.98 -15.41 -26.60
CA ALA A 376 -8.23 -14.83 -25.27
C ALA A 376 -6.93 -14.40 -24.56
N GLU A 377 -5.80 -15.03 -24.93
CA GLU A 377 -4.46 -14.76 -24.39
C GLU A 377 -3.40 -14.90 -25.49
N SER A 378 -2.19 -14.40 -25.23
CA SER A 378 -1.08 -14.52 -26.17
C SER A 378 -0.85 -15.98 -26.60
N PRO A 379 -0.88 -16.32 -27.89
CA PRO A 379 -0.55 -17.65 -28.35
C PRO A 379 0.92 -18.01 -28.17
N ALA A 380 1.81 -17.02 -28.12
CA ALA A 380 3.27 -17.21 -28.08
C ALA A 380 3.85 -17.22 -26.67
N LEU A 381 3.18 -16.57 -25.71
CA LEU A 381 3.69 -16.36 -24.34
C LEU A 381 2.89 -17.13 -23.30
N ALA A 382 3.61 -17.72 -22.34
CA ALA A 382 3.06 -18.15 -21.06
C ALA A 382 3.11 -16.98 -20.05
N ALA A 383 4.25 -16.27 -19.94
CA ALA A 383 4.41 -15.12 -19.06
C ALA A 383 5.57 -14.19 -19.51
N LEU A 384 5.52 -12.94 -19.07
CA LEU A 384 6.59 -11.94 -19.19
C LEU A 384 6.88 -11.39 -17.80
N TYR A 385 8.16 -11.35 -17.43
CA TYR A 385 8.62 -10.85 -16.12
C TYR A 385 9.56 -9.69 -16.30
N ILE A 386 9.39 -8.67 -15.48
CA ILE A 386 10.28 -7.51 -15.40
C ILE A 386 10.94 -7.53 -14.03
N ASP A 387 12.27 -7.55 -13.99
CA ASP A 387 13.07 -7.45 -12.79
C ASP A 387 13.32 -5.97 -12.46
N LYS A 388 13.92 -5.22 -13.39
CA LYS A 388 14.27 -3.82 -13.18
C LYS A 388 14.48 -3.05 -14.48
N LEU A 389 14.52 -1.73 -14.32
CA LEU A 389 15.01 -0.80 -15.35
C LEU A 389 16.33 -0.18 -14.92
N GLU A 390 17.12 0.21 -15.88
CA GLU A 390 18.31 1.02 -15.69
C GLU A 390 18.23 2.25 -16.60
N ILE A 391 18.44 3.42 -16.01
CA ILE A 391 18.49 4.70 -16.70
C ILE A 391 19.89 5.27 -16.54
N SER A 392 20.57 5.55 -17.63
CA SER A 392 21.90 6.11 -17.63
C SER A 392 21.96 7.36 -18.51
N ARG A 393 22.83 8.29 -18.17
CA ARG A 393 23.11 9.46 -19.01
C ARG A 393 23.79 8.98 -20.29
N ALA A 394 23.22 9.36 -21.44
CA ALA A 394 23.88 9.16 -22.73
C ALA A 394 24.99 10.20 -22.94
N GLU A 395 26.09 9.82 -23.57
CA GLU A 395 27.21 10.71 -23.90
C GLU A 395 26.83 11.78 -24.92
#